data_4bf675722a97a3aef94b9a03b1d345fe
#
_entry.id   4bf675722a97a3aef94b9a03b1d345fe
#
_cell.length_a   1.000
_cell.length_b   1.000
_cell.length_c   1.000
_cell.angle_alpha   90.00
_cell.angle_beta   90.00
_cell.angle_gamma   90.00
#
_symmetry.space_group_name_H-M   'P 1'
#
loop_
_entity.id
_entity.type
_entity.pdbx_description
1 polymer ?
#
loop_
_entity_poly.entity_id
_entity_poly.type
_entity_poly.pdbx_seq_one_letter_code
_entity_poly.pdbx_strand_id
1 'polypeptide(L)'
;MRARLAIVLAAAALGGCAPAPAPSPAGAPARIVSLAPSITEIVYALGAGERLVGVCAQCDYPAAVASVPRVGGYLVPSVEVTLAARPDLVIAVPSPGNREAVRAIERAGVRVLVVHDRTLAELWDSIRGIAGALGLPAAGERLVADVTRRLEAVRARVADLPPRRVLMIVGHRPLVAVGRGTLQDELLTMAGGVNVAADAGQVWPTLTLELVVARAPEVIVDAAMGSEAGARELFARFTTVPAVRDGRVVTLTDETLLRAGPRVPEAAAALARAIHPEAFAG
;
A
#
# COMPACT_ATOMS: atom_id res chain seq x y z
N MET A 1 -75.39 6.68 -5.98
CA MET A 1 -74.34 5.93 -6.69
C MET A 1 -73.14 6.85 -6.91
N ARG A 2 -72.08 6.71 -6.13
CA ARG A 2 -70.83 7.52 -6.22
C ARG A 2 -69.71 6.61 -6.65
N ALA A 3 -69.25 6.76 -7.90
CA ALA A 3 -68.13 6.03 -8.45
C ALA A 3 -66.80 6.62 -7.89
N ARG A 4 -65.95 5.79 -7.29
CA ARG A 4 -64.59 6.12 -6.84
C ARG A 4 -63.61 5.75 -7.94
N LEU A 5 -62.97 6.78 -8.51
CA LEU A 5 -61.88 6.62 -9.48
C LEU A 5 -60.59 6.33 -8.71
N ALA A 6 -60.00 5.15 -8.90
CA ALA A 6 -58.70 4.78 -8.34
C ALA A 6 -57.59 5.17 -9.33
N ILE A 7 -56.73 6.10 -8.92
CA ILE A 7 -55.52 6.47 -9.67
C ILE A 7 -54.39 5.50 -9.25
N VAL A 8 -53.92 4.69 -10.20
CA VAL A 8 -52.74 3.85 -10.01
C VAL A 8 -51.51 4.67 -10.43
N LEU A 9 -50.68 5.04 -9.45
CA LEU A 9 -49.38 5.62 -9.72
C LEU A 9 -48.39 4.48 -10.09
N ALA A 10 -47.94 4.44 -11.33
CA ALA A 10 -46.84 3.58 -11.77
C ALA A 10 -45.48 4.27 -11.41
N ALA A 11 -44.79 3.76 -10.43
CA ALA A 11 -43.41 4.19 -10.12
C ALA A 11 -42.43 3.58 -11.16
N ALA A 12 -41.91 4.42 -12.04
CA ALA A 12 -40.81 4.04 -12.96
C ALA A 12 -39.52 3.96 -12.19
N ALA A 13 -39.00 2.75 -11.99
CA ALA A 13 -37.66 2.49 -11.45
C ALA A 13 -36.60 2.89 -12.50
N LEU A 14 -35.92 4.01 -12.29
CA LEU A 14 -34.72 4.41 -13.02
C LEU A 14 -33.58 3.47 -12.60
N GLY A 15 -33.42 2.36 -13.31
CA GLY A 15 -32.24 1.51 -13.21
C GLY A 15 -31.03 2.28 -13.72
N GLY A 16 -30.16 2.75 -12.80
CA GLY A 16 -28.88 3.31 -13.14
C GLY A 16 -28.00 2.27 -13.82
N CYS A 17 -27.87 2.35 -15.13
CA CYS A 17 -26.93 1.56 -15.91
C CYS A 17 -25.52 2.05 -15.59
N ALA A 18 -24.72 1.26 -14.87
CA ALA A 18 -23.30 1.52 -14.73
C ALA A 18 -22.67 1.55 -16.14
N PRO A 19 -21.79 2.51 -16.48
CA PRO A 19 -21.18 2.56 -17.79
C PRO A 19 -20.38 1.27 -18.03
N ALA A 20 -20.61 0.64 -19.18
CA ALA A 20 -19.84 -0.52 -19.60
C ALA A 20 -18.34 -0.19 -19.63
N PRO A 21 -17.45 -1.12 -19.20
CA PRO A 21 -16.02 -0.90 -19.28
C PRO A 21 -15.61 -0.59 -20.72
N ALA A 22 -14.74 0.42 -20.89
CA ALA A 22 -14.25 0.81 -22.21
C ALA A 22 -13.52 -0.40 -22.87
N PRO A 23 -13.68 -0.60 -24.18
CA PRO A 23 -13.03 -1.71 -24.88
C PRO A 23 -11.51 -1.61 -24.72
N SER A 24 -10.87 -2.74 -24.41
CA SER A 24 -9.42 -2.84 -24.31
C SER A 24 -8.77 -2.51 -25.65
N PRO A 25 -7.67 -1.73 -25.67
CA PRO A 25 -6.92 -1.50 -26.90
C PRO A 25 -6.48 -2.81 -27.54
N ALA A 26 -6.48 -2.88 -28.88
CA ALA A 26 -6.01 -4.06 -29.61
C ALA A 26 -4.57 -4.39 -29.20
N GLY A 27 -4.32 -5.62 -28.73
CA GLY A 27 -3.01 -6.09 -28.28
C GLY A 27 -2.71 -5.88 -26.78
N ALA A 28 -3.63 -5.29 -26.00
CA ALA A 28 -3.45 -5.21 -24.54
C ALA A 28 -3.68 -6.59 -23.89
N PRO A 29 -2.92 -6.96 -22.84
CA PRO A 29 -3.08 -8.24 -22.16
C PRO A 29 -4.48 -8.36 -21.56
N ALA A 30 -5.13 -9.50 -21.86
CA ALA A 30 -6.48 -9.82 -21.38
C ALA A 30 -6.45 -10.67 -20.10
N ARG A 31 -5.33 -11.37 -19.85
CA ARG A 31 -5.16 -12.32 -18.74
C ARG A 31 -3.93 -11.94 -17.92
N ILE A 32 -4.15 -11.32 -16.77
CA ILE A 32 -3.10 -10.76 -15.93
C ILE A 32 -2.99 -11.58 -14.66
N VAL A 33 -1.76 -11.89 -14.26
CA VAL A 33 -1.46 -12.41 -12.92
C VAL A 33 -0.68 -11.34 -12.15
N SER A 34 -1.14 -11.02 -10.94
CA SER A 34 -0.49 -10.11 -10.01
C SER A 34 0.16 -10.87 -8.87
N LEU A 35 1.48 -10.74 -8.70
CA LEU A 35 2.24 -11.43 -7.66
C LEU A 35 2.48 -10.59 -6.40
N ALA A 36 1.86 -9.40 -6.28
CA ALA A 36 1.97 -8.57 -5.08
C ALA A 36 0.67 -7.80 -4.79
N PRO A 37 0.34 -7.52 -3.51
CA PRO A 37 -0.85 -6.75 -3.14
C PRO A 37 -0.86 -5.35 -3.77
N SER A 38 0.26 -4.62 -3.74
CA SER A 38 0.41 -3.29 -4.34
C SER A 38 0.04 -3.28 -5.84
N ILE A 39 0.50 -4.29 -6.58
CA ILE A 39 0.19 -4.45 -8.00
C ILE A 39 -1.30 -4.69 -8.22
N THR A 40 -1.91 -5.58 -7.43
CA THR A 40 -3.35 -5.87 -7.51
C THR A 40 -4.17 -4.60 -7.32
N GLU A 41 -3.84 -3.79 -6.32
CA GLU A 41 -4.50 -2.52 -6.06
C GLU A 41 -4.33 -1.52 -7.22
N ILE A 42 -3.13 -1.43 -7.81
CA ILE A 42 -2.88 -0.59 -8.99
C ILE A 42 -3.71 -1.06 -10.18
N VAL A 43 -3.75 -2.36 -10.48
CA VAL A 43 -4.54 -2.91 -11.60
C VAL A 43 -6.03 -2.59 -11.43
N TYR A 44 -6.58 -2.73 -10.22
CA TYR A 44 -7.96 -2.35 -9.93
C TYR A 44 -8.19 -0.84 -10.07
N ALA A 45 -7.29 -0.01 -9.53
CA ALA A 45 -7.38 1.44 -9.62
C ALA A 45 -7.30 1.97 -11.06
N LEU A 46 -6.59 1.26 -11.94
CA LEU A 46 -6.54 1.54 -13.37
C LEU A 46 -7.80 1.09 -14.14
N GLY A 47 -8.76 0.41 -13.47
CA GLY A 47 -9.98 -0.11 -14.09
C GLY A 47 -9.78 -1.42 -14.87
N ALA A 48 -8.70 -2.17 -14.61
CA ALA A 48 -8.38 -3.43 -15.29
C ALA A 48 -8.56 -4.68 -14.39
N GLY A 49 -9.25 -4.56 -13.25
CA GLY A 49 -9.42 -5.65 -12.29
C GLY A 49 -10.04 -6.92 -12.89
N GLU A 50 -10.98 -6.78 -13.83
CA GLU A 50 -11.64 -7.88 -14.53
C GLU A 50 -10.67 -8.72 -15.39
N ARG A 51 -9.47 -8.22 -15.70
CA ARG A 51 -8.44 -8.95 -16.43
C ARG A 51 -7.57 -9.82 -15.51
N LEU A 52 -7.72 -9.71 -14.17
CA LEU A 52 -6.96 -10.53 -13.24
C LEU A 52 -7.49 -11.96 -13.24
N VAL A 53 -6.63 -12.90 -13.64
CA VAL A 53 -6.91 -14.34 -13.63
C VAL A 53 -6.19 -15.07 -12.50
N GLY A 54 -5.32 -14.36 -11.77
CA GLY A 54 -4.62 -14.88 -10.60
C GLY A 54 -3.98 -13.77 -9.79
N VAL A 55 -3.98 -13.90 -8.47
CA VAL A 55 -3.38 -12.94 -7.53
C VAL A 55 -2.65 -13.65 -6.41
N CYS A 56 -1.75 -12.96 -5.72
CA CYS A 56 -1.05 -13.52 -4.56
C CYS A 56 -2.00 -13.80 -3.39
N ALA A 57 -1.58 -14.69 -2.47
CA ALA A 57 -2.39 -15.09 -1.32
C ALA A 57 -2.72 -13.90 -0.39
N GLN A 58 -1.81 -12.91 -0.30
CA GLN A 58 -1.95 -11.69 0.50
C GLN A 58 -2.72 -10.57 -0.21
N CYS A 59 -3.19 -10.80 -1.44
CA CYS A 59 -3.96 -9.80 -2.19
C CYS A 59 -5.42 -9.80 -1.70
N ASP A 60 -5.81 -8.85 -0.87
CA ASP A 60 -7.11 -8.79 -0.17
C ASP A 60 -7.94 -7.54 -0.48
N TYR A 61 -7.37 -6.59 -1.22
CA TYR A 61 -8.04 -5.34 -1.59
C TYR A 61 -8.02 -5.10 -3.12
N PRO A 62 -9.09 -4.53 -3.70
CA PRO A 62 -10.42 -4.27 -3.11
C PRO A 62 -11.20 -5.57 -2.84
N ALA A 63 -12.38 -5.48 -2.20
CA ALA A 63 -13.20 -6.66 -1.87
C ALA A 63 -13.48 -7.57 -3.07
N ALA A 64 -13.55 -7.02 -4.28
CA ALA A 64 -13.74 -7.78 -5.53
C ALA A 64 -12.62 -8.80 -5.80
N VAL A 65 -11.42 -8.63 -5.22
CA VAL A 65 -10.31 -9.56 -5.39
C VAL A 65 -10.57 -10.93 -4.78
N ALA A 66 -11.54 -11.03 -3.84
CA ALA A 66 -11.87 -12.28 -3.15
C ALA A 66 -12.27 -13.41 -4.12
N SER A 67 -12.85 -13.08 -5.27
CA SER A 67 -13.26 -14.03 -6.32
C SER A 67 -12.13 -14.47 -7.26
N VAL A 68 -10.95 -13.80 -7.20
CA VAL A 68 -9.83 -14.12 -8.10
C VAL A 68 -9.01 -15.28 -7.53
N PRO A 69 -8.65 -16.29 -8.33
CA PRO A 69 -7.85 -17.44 -7.91
C PRO A 69 -6.49 -17.03 -7.30
N ARG A 70 -6.02 -17.76 -6.28
CA ARG A 70 -4.73 -17.53 -5.63
C ARG A 70 -3.64 -18.35 -6.32
N VAL A 71 -2.51 -17.69 -6.67
CA VAL A 71 -1.38 -18.32 -7.35
C VAL A 71 -0.14 -18.53 -6.46
N GLY A 72 -0.32 -18.52 -5.15
CA GLY A 72 0.76 -18.66 -4.16
C GLY A 72 1.03 -17.40 -3.38
N GLY A 73 2.01 -17.43 -2.50
CA GLY A 73 2.39 -16.30 -1.65
C GLY A 73 3.21 -15.25 -2.40
N TYR A 74 3.21 -14.02 -1.87
CA TYR A 74 4.02 -12.91 -2.41
C TYR A 74 5.52 -13.26 -2.52
N LEU A 75 6.08 -13.89 -1.48
CA LEU A 75 7.49 -14.28 -1.46
C LEU A 75 7.74 -15.62 -2.19
N VAL A 76 6.75 -16.50 -2.24
CA VAL A 76 6.88 -17.84 -2.84
C VAL A 76 5.65 -18.09 -3.73
N PRO A 77 5.59 -17.48 -4.93
CA PRO A 77 4.53 -17.77 -5.88
C PRO A 77 4.68 -19.18 -6.45
N SER A 78 3.55 -19.84 -6.74
CA SER A 78 3.56 -21.14 -7.42
C SER A 78 3.69 -20.93 -8.93
N VAL A 79 4.80 -21.39 -9.49
CA VAL A 79 5.02 -21.35 -10.96
C VAL A 79 3.96 -22.17 -11.69
N GLU A 80 3.68 -23.39 -11.20
CA GLU A 80 2.69 -24.29 -11.83
C GLU A 80 1.30 -23.66 -11.88
N VAL A 81 0.79 -23.16 -10.72
CA VAL A 81 -0.53 -22.54 -10.66
C VAL A 81 -0.58 -21.27 -11.48
N THR A 82 0.50 -20.47 -11.50
CA THR A 82 0.61 -19.26 -12.33
C THR A 82 0.50 -19.61 -13.81
N LEU A 83 1.24 -20.61 -14.29
CA LEU A 83 1.22 -21.04 -15.69
C LEU A 83 -0.14 -21.69 -16.07
N ALA A 84 -0.75 -22.45 -15.14
CA ALA A 84 -2.08 -23.04 -15.35
C ALA A 84 -3.17 -21.97 -15.56
N ALA A 85 -3.00 -20.76 -14.98
CA ALA A 85 -3.87 -19.63 -15.23
C ALA A 85 -3.74 -19.05 -16.65
N ARG A 86 -2.79 -19.51 -17.47
CA ARG A 86 -2.50 -19.06 -18.86
C ARG A 86 -2.49 -17.53 -18.98
N PRO A 87 -1.61 -16.83 -18.26
CA PRO A 87 -1.54 -15.38 -18.33
C PRO A 87 -0.85 -14.90 -19.62
N ASP A 88 -1.30 -13.73 -20.12
CA ASP A 88 -0.60 -12.97 -21.16
C ASP A 88 0.49 -12.07 -20.55
N LEU A 89 0.30 -11.70 -19.27
CA LEU A 89 1.19 -10.84 -18.52
C LEU A 89 1.19 -11.25 -17.04
N VAL A 90 2.39 -11.42 -16.50
CA VAL A 90 2.61 -11.51 -15.04
C VAL A 90 3.27 -10.22 -14.58
N ILE A 91 2.82 -9.65 -13.47
CA ILE A 91 3.43 -8.45 -12.89
C ILE A 91 3.96 -8.80 -11.49
N ALA A 92 5.21 -8.45 -11.23
CA ALA A 92 5.92 -8.81 -10.01
C ALA A 92 6.71 -7.64 -9.42
N VAL A 93 6.79 -7.57 -8.08
CA VAL A 93 7.78 -6.80 -7.35
C VAL A 93 8.94 -7.74 -7.00
N PRO A 94 10.21 -7.40 -7.31
CA PRO A 94 11.32 -8.29 -7.06
C PRO A 94 11.58 -8.46 -5.57
N SER A 95 11.75 -9.70 -5.14
CA SER A 95 12.20 -10.05 -3.80
C SER A 95 13.19 -11.22 -3.87
N PRO A 96 14.04 -11.41 -2.87
CA PRO A 96 14.92 -12.59 -2.83
C PRO A 96 14.13 -13.90 -2.93
N GLY A 97 12.93 -13.96 -2.35
CA GLY A 97 12.12 -15.17 -2.28
C GLY A 97 11.40 -15.54 -3.59
N ASN A 98 11.07 -14.56 -4.44
CA ASN A 98 10.31 -14.83 -5.67
C ASN A 98 11.17 -14.85 -6.95
N ARG A 99 12.47 -14.50 -6.89
CA ARG A 99 13.33 -14.36 -8.06
C ARG A 99 13.35 -15.58 -8.96
N GLU A 100 13.52 -16.77 -8.40
CA GLU A 100 13.59 -18.00 -9.18
C GLU A 100 12.24 -18.36 -9.81
N ALA A 101 11.14 -18.14 -9.11
CA ALA A 101 9.80 -18.35 -9.66
C ALA A 101 9.53 -17.39 -10.83
N VAL A 102 9.87 -16.11 -10.69
CA VAL A 102 9.73 -15.11 -11.77
C VAL A 102 10.53 -15.54 -13.01
N ARG A 103 11.80 -15.92 -12.84
CA ARG A 103 12.63 -16.42 -13.94
C ARG A 103 12.07 -17.71 -14.58
N ALA A 104 11.49 -18.61 -13.79
CA ALA A 104 10.88 -19.83 -14.33
C ALA A 104 9.65 -19.51 -15.18
N ILE A 105 8.83 -18.54 -14.79
CA ILE A 105 7.68 -18.07 -15.56
C ILE A 105 8.13 -17.43 -16.88
N GLU A 106 9.21 -16.61 -16.86
CA GLU A 106 9.80 -16.02 -18.07
C GLU A 106 10.32 -17.11 -19.03
N ARG A 107 11.06 -18.12 -18.52
CA ARG A 107 11.54 -19.25 -19.32
C ARG A 107 10.43 -20.07 -19.95
N ALA A 108 9.25 -20.09 -19.35
CA ALA A 108 8.06 -20.72 -19.93
C ALA A 108 7.40 -19.87 -21.04
N GLY A 109 7.99 -18.73 -21.43
CA GLY A 109 7.53 -17.87 -22.51
C GLY A 109 6.44 -16.87 -22.12
N VAL A 110 6.13 -16.70 -20.84
CA VAL A 110 5.18 -15.71 -20.37
C VAL A 110 5.88 -14.36 -20.20
N ARG A 111 5.25 -13.29 -20.72
CA ARG A 111 5.73 -11.92 -20.50
C ARG A 111 5.65 -11.56 -19.03
N VAL A 112 6.77 -11.12 -18.44
CA VAL A 112 6.79 -10.61 -17.06
C VAL A 112 7.14 -9.12 -17.07
N LEU A 113 6.39 -8.32 -16.32
CA LEU A 113 6.70 -6.94 -15.99
C LEU A 113 7.17 -6.87 -14.55
N VAL A 114 8.43 -6.50 -14.35
CA VAL A 114 8.98 -6.25 -13.02
C VAL A 114 8.83 -4.76 -12.71
N VAL A 115 8.24 -4.43 -11.56
CA VAL A 115 8.06 -3.07 -11.06
C VAL A 115 8.70 -2.92 -9.70
N HIS A 116 9.02 -1.69 -9.30
CA HIS A 116 9.66 -1.38 -8.03
C HIS A 116 8.76 -0.47 -7.19
N ASP A 117 8.89 -0.54 -5.87
CA ASP A 117 7.94 0.09 -4.97
C ASP A 117 8.58 0.61 -3.67
N ARG A 118 9.89 0.83 -3.69
CA ARG A 118 10.65 1.22 -2.51
C ARG A 118 10.54 2.70 -2.16
N THR A 119 10.21 3.56 -3.13
CA THR A 119 10.06 5.01 -2.98
C THR A 119 8.80 5.51 -3.69
N LEU A 120 8.37 6.76 -3.42
CA LEU A 120 7.27 7.37 -4.17
C LEU A 120 7.60 7.48 -5.67
N ALA A 121 8.86 7.81 -6.01
CA ALA A 121 9.28 7.88 -7.41
C ALA A 121 9.12 6.51 -8.10
N GLU A 122 9.59 5.43 -7.47
CA GLU A 122 9.43 4.07 -7.99
C GLU A 122 7.95 3.67 -8.07
N LEU A 123 7.11 4.11 -7.13
CA LEU A 123 5.65 3.87 -7.19
C LEU A 123 5.02 4.58 -8.40
N TRP A 124 5.40 5.85 -8.68
CA TRP A 124 4.90 6.56 -9.87
C TRP A 124 5.31 5.88 -11.16
N ASP A 125 6.57 5.45 -11.26
CA ASP A 125 7.08 4.71 -12.41
C ASP A 125 6.37 3.37 -12.57
N SER A 126 6.07 2.67 -11.47
CA SER A 126 5.35 1.41 -11.46
C SER A 126 3.90 1.57 -11.92
N ILE A 127 3.18 2.61 -11.45
CA ILE A 127 1.82 2.91 -11.92
C ILE A 127 1.83 3.20 -13.42
N ARG A 128 2.77 4.04 -13.91
CA ARG A 128 2.90 4.35 -15.33
C ARG A 128 3.27 3.12 -16.17
N GLY A 129 4.23 2.33 -15.67
CA GLY A 129 4.69 1.11 -16.35
C GLY A 129 3.58 0.07 -16.47
N ILE A 130 2.82 -0.16 -15.39
CA ILE A 130 1.66 -1.06 -15.39
C ILE A 130 0.59 -0.51 -16.34
N ALA A 131 0.23 0.77 -16.23
CA ALA A 131 -0.77 1.40 -17.09
C ALA A 131 -0.37 1.31 -18.58
N GLY A 132 0.89 1.58 -18.92
CA GLY A 132 1.41 1.42 -20.28
C GLY A 132 1.31 -0.01 -20.78
N ALA A 133 1.71 -1.00 -19.97
CA ALA A 133 1.61 -2.41 -20.32
C ALA A 133 0.17 -2.88 -20.53
N LEU A 134 -0.81 -2.28 -19.83
CA LEU A 134 -2.24 -2.57 -19.96
C LEU A 134 -2.95 -1.79 -21.06
N GLY A 135 -2.25 -0.88 -21.77
CA GLY A 135 -2.83 -0.01 -22.77
C GLY A 135 -3.68 1.13 -22.19
N LEU A 136 -3.41 1.54 -20.96
CA LEU A 136 -4.19 2.53 -20.20
C LEU A 136 -3.34 3.73 -19.72
N PRO A 137 -2.43 4.31 -20.55
CA PRO A 137 -1.47 5.32 -20.08
C PRO A 137 -2.14 6.54 -19.47
N ALA A 138 -3.24 7.02 -20.05
CA ALA A 138 -3.99 8.16 -19.52
C ALA A 138 -4.62 7.88 -18.15
N ALA A 139 -5.02 6.64 -17.86
CA ALA A 139 -5.50 6.24 -16.53
C ALA A 139 -4.35 6.24 -15.52
N GLY A 140 -3.15 5.81 -15.93
CA GLY A 140 -1.95 5.87 -15.10
C GLY A 140 -1.62 7.28 -14.66
N GLU A 141 -1.59 8.25 -15.59
CA GLU A 141 -1.32 9.65 -15.25
C GLU A 141 -2.40 10.25 -14.31
N ARG A 142 -3.66 9.93 -14.54
CA ARG A 142 -4.74 10.37 -13.64
C ARG A 142 -4.58 9.79 -12.24
N LEU A 143 -4.21 8.52 -12.13
CA LEU A 143 -4.00 7.85 -10.84
C LEU A 143 -2.83 8.48 -10.08
N VAL A 144 -1.67 8.70 -10.75
CA VAL A 144 -0.52 9.39 -10.16
C VAL A 144 -0.90 10.78 -9.68
N ALA A 145 -1.61 11.57 -10.51
CA ALA A 145 -2.04 12.91 -10.14
C ALA A 145 -3.00 12.91 -8.94
N ASP A 146 -3.93 11.94 -8.87
CA ASP A 146 -4.87 11.82 -7.75
C ASP A 146 -4.15 11.49 -6.44
N VAL A 147 -3.29 10.46 -6.45
CA VAL A 147 -2.52 10.04 -5.26
C VAL A 147 -1.59 11.15 -4.79
N THR A 148 -0.89 11.84 -5.72
CA THR A 148 -0.02 12.98 -5.40
C THR A 148 -0.81 14.10 -4.73
N ARG A 149 -1.95 14.51 -5.30
CA ARG A 149 -2.82 15.56 -4.72
C ARG A 149 -3.26 15.21 -3.29
N ARG A 150 -3.62 13.95 -3.05
CA ARG A 150 -4.06 13.47 -1.73
C ARG A 150 -2.91 13.44 -0.72
N LEU A 151 -1.70 13.07 -1.13
CA LEU A 151 -0.49 13.14 -0.30
C LEU A 151 -0.15 14.59 0.06
N GLU A 152 -0.20 15.51 -0.90
CA GLU A 152 0.05 16.94 -0.65
C GLU A 152 -1.01 17.55 0.30
N ALA A 153 -2.26 17.09 0.25
CA ALA A 153 -3.28 17.52 1.21
C ALA A 153 -2.95 17.06 2.65
N VAL A 154 -2.38 15.87 2.84
CA VAL A 154 -1.89 15.41 4.15
C VAL A 154 -0.74 16.27 4.62
N ARG A 155 0.26 16.50 3.75
CA ARG A 155 1.42 17.33 4.05
C ARG A 155 1.05 18.75 4.44
N ALA A 156 0.13 19.37 3.68
CA ALA A 156 -0.33 20.74 3.97
C ALA A 156 -1.00 20.85 5.35
N ARG A 157 -1.66 19.80 5.83
CA ARG A 157 -2.34 19.80 7.13
C ARG A 157 -1.39 19.89 8.32
N VAL A 158 -0.15 19.46 8.16
CA VAL A 158 0.87 19.44 9.23
C VAL A 158 2.04 20.40 8.95
N ALA A 159 1.98 21.17 7.85
CA ALA A 159 3.10 21.99 7.36
C ALA A 159 3.57 23.06 8.36
N ASP A 160 2.64 23.65 9.12
CA ASP A 160 2.92 24.71 10.09
C ASP A 160 3.27 24.16 11.49
N LEU A 161 3.26 22.84 11.68
CA LEU A 161 3.58 22.23 12.96
C LEU A 161 5.07 21.93 13.07
N PRO A 162 5.65 22.05 14.29
CA PRO A 162 7.06 21.69 14.49
C PRO A 162 7.25 20.19 14.20
N PRO A 163 8.26 19.81 13.40
CA PRO A 163 8.50 18.42 13.08
C PRO A 163 8.88 17.63 14.34
N ARG A 164 8.36 16.41 14.48
CA ARG A 164 8.60 15.53 15.64
C ARG A 164 9.57 14.42 15.32
N ARG A 165 10.40 14.06 16.30
CA ARG A 165 11.36 12.95 16.20
C ARG A 165 10.62 11.62 16.30
N VAL A 166 10.63 10.82 15.21
CA VAL A 166 9.84 9.59 15.08
C VAL A 166 10.76 8.40 14.88
N LEU A 167 10.53 7.33 15.64
CA LEU A 167 11.03 6.00 15.36
C LEU A 167 9.87 5.17 14.78
N MET A 168 10.01 4.68 13.55
CA MET A 168 9.07 3.71 12.99
C MET A 168 9.73 2.34 12.96
N ILE A 169 9.08 1.33 13.54
CA ILE A 169 9.57 -0.04 13.63
C ILE A 169 8.67 -1.00 12.84
N VAL A 170 9.30 -2.00 12.22
CA VAL A 170 8.65 -3.04 11.41
C VAL A 170 8.97 -4.45 11.90
N GLY A 171 9.75 -4.57 12.94
CA GLY A 171 10.08 -5.83 13.60
C GLY A 171 10.55 -5.62 15.03
N HIS A 172 10.20 -6.54 15.94
CA HIS A 172 10.52 -6.42 17.36
C HIS A 172 11.75 -7.24 17.77
N ARG A 173 11.99 -8.40 17.13
CA ARG A 173 13.09 -9.33 17.46
C ARG A 173 13.61 -9.99 16.18
N PRO A 174 14.68 -9.42 15.56
CA PRO A 174 15.42 -8.23 15.99
C PRO A 174 14.57 -6.96 15.89
N LEU A 175 14.98 -5.89 16.58
CA LEU A 175 14.33 -4.57 16.48
C LEU A 175 14.73 -3.95 15.14
N VAL A 176 13.85 -4.04 14.15
CA VAL A 176 14.06 -3.51 12.81
C VAL A 176 13.30 -2.20 12.65
N ALA A 177 14.00 -1.15 12.25
CA ALA A 177 13.43 0.17 12.01
C ALA A 177 13.37 0.50 10.51
N VAL A 178 12.59 1.52 10.20
CA VAL A 178 12.54 2.16 8.87
C VAL A 178 13.74 3.08 8.73
N GLY A 179 14.62 2.82 7.77
CA GLY A 179 15.77 3.66 7.42
C GLY A 179 15.46 4.61 6.27
N ARG A 180 16.45 5.41 5.90
CA ARG A 180 16.36 6.37 4.79
C ARG A 180 16.22 5.64 3.45
N GLY A 181 15.48 6.26 2.51
CA GLY A 181 15.32 5.78 1.15
C GLY A 181 14.29 4.66 1.02
N THR A 182 13.34 4.62 1.94
CA THR A 182 12.13 3.81 1.88
C THR A 182 10.91 4.69 1.65
N LEU A 183 9.86 4.13 1.07
CA LEU A 183 8.55 4.78 0.97
C LEU A 183 8.07 5.24 2.36
N GLN A 184 8.25 4.42 3.38
CA GLN A 184 7.84 4.71 4.75
C GLN A 184 8.56 5.94 5.33
N ASP A 185 9.85 6.11 5.03
CA ASP A 185 10.63 7.30 5.41
C ASP A 185 10.10 8.57 4.73
N GLU A 186 9.75 8.48 3.43
CA GLU A 186 9.13 9.57 2.69
C GLU A 186 7.75 9.93 3.25
N LEU A 187 6.89 8.93 3.50
CA LEU A 187 5.55 9.14 4.09
C LEU A 187 5.63 9.72 5.50
N LEU A 188 6.60 9.26 6.33
CA LEU A 188 6.85 9.78 7.66
C LEU A 188 7.25 11.26 7.60
N THR A 189 8.11 11.63 6.64
CA THR A 189 8.53 13.01 6.42
C THR A 189 7.35 13.88 5.97
N MET A 190 6.52 13.40 5.04
CA MET A 190 5.30 14.07 4.61
C MET A 190 4.28 14.26 5.73
N ALA A 191 4.28 13.35 6.70
CA ALA A 191 3.44 13.40 7.89
C ALA A 191 3.98 14.33 9.01
N GLY A 192 5.04 15.11 8.74
CA GLY A 192 5.64 16.04 9.70
C GLY A 192 6.60 15.39 10.71
N GLY A 193 7.11 14.18 10.41
CA GLY A 193 8.09 13.49 11.23
C GLY A 193 9.53 13.68 10.76
N VAL A 194 10.47 13.58 11.70
CA VAL A 194 11.91 13.42 11.46
C VAL A 194 12.30 12.01 11.86
N ASN A 195 12.69 11.20 10.89
CA ASN A 195 13.06 9.80 11.13
C ASN A 195 14.38 9.72 11.91
N VAL A 196 14.31 9.24 13.16
CA VAL A 196 15.51 9.10 14.00
C VAL A 196 16.42 7.94 13.59
N ALA A 197 16.00 7.07 12.69
CA ALA A 197 16.80 5.96 12.15
C ALA A 197 17.38 6.25 10.75
N ALA A 198 17.18 7.46 10.20
CA ALA A 198 17.58 7.81 8.82
C ALA A 198 19.09 7.72 8.55
N ASP A 199 19.93 7.91 9.57
CA ASP A 199 21.40 7.89 9.49
C ASP A 199 22.03 6.53 9.82
N ALA A 200 21.23 5.49 10.04
CA ALA A 200 21.72 4.16 10.41
C ALA A 200 22.41 3.37 9.26
N GLY A 201 22.52 3.97 8.08
CA GLY A 201 23.28 3.43 6.95
C GLY A 201 22.65 2.24 6.20
N GLN A 202 21.48 1.79 6.64
CA GLN A 202 20.73 0.69 6.03
C GLN A 202 19.29 1.10 5.75
N VAL A 203 18.68 0.48 4.74
CA VAL A 203 17.26 0.68 4.39
C VAL A 203 16.33 0.13 5.50
N TRP A 204 16.72 -0.98 6.11
CA TRP A 204 16.04 -1.63 7.23
C TRP A 204 17.05 -1.91 8.35
N PRO A 205 17.45 -0.88 9.13
CA PRO A 205 18.47 -1.06 10.16
C PRO A 205 17.94 -1.86 11.34
N THR A 206 18.79 -2.75 11.86
CA THR A 206 18.60 -3.34 13.17
C THR A 206 19.17 -2.38 14.23
N LEU A 207 18.35 -1.98 15.18
CA LEU A 207 18.74 -1.06 16.24
C LEU A 207 18.89 -1.78 17.58
N THR A 208 19.76 -1.25 18.46
CA THR A 208 19.77 -1.65 19.86
C THR A 208 18.86 -0.73 20.67
N LEU A 209 18.38 -1.20 21.81
CA LEU A 209 17.52 -0.39 22.71
C LEU A 209 18.27 0.84 23.25
N GLU A 210 19.58 0.71 23.51
CA GLU A 210 20.43 1.81 23.95
C GLU A 210 20.50 2.94 22.91
N LEU A 211 20.57 2.56 21.62
CA LEU A 211 20.55 3.53 20.53
C LEU A 211 19.19 4.25 20.43
N VAL A 212 18.09 3.55 20.67
CA VAL A 212 16.75 4.18 20.71
C VAL A 212 16.66 5.18 21.86
N VAL A 213 17.17 4.81 23.05
CA VAL A 213 17.23 5.72 24.22
C VAL A 213 18.06 6.96 23.90
N ALA A 214 19.24 6.79 23.30
CA ALA A 214 20.13 7.89 22.92
C ALA A 214 19.50 8.83 21.87
N ARG A 215 18.71 8.27 20.94
CA ARG A 215 18.01 9.03 19.90
C ARG A 215 16.74 9.72 20.39
N ALA A 216 16.26 9.38 21.57
CA ALA A 216 15.15 10.02 22.28
C ALA A 216 13.94 10.36 21.35
N PRO A 217 13.30 9.40 20.70
CA PRO A 217 12.13 9.67 19.87
C PRO A 217 10.98 10.25 20.70
N GLU A 218 10.24 11.18 20.11
CA GLU A 218 9.04 11.79 20.70
C GLU A 218 7.78 10.97 20.35
N VAL A 219 7.85 10.18 19.27
CA VAL A 219 6.80 9.24 18.84
C VAL A 219 7.47 7.94 18.42
N ILE A 220 6.93 6.82 18.85
CA ILE A 220 7.28 5.51 18.32
C ILE A 220 6.05 4.97 17.56
N VAL A 221 6.22 4.69 16.28
CA VAL A 221 5.21 4.05 15.43
C VAL A 221 5.57 2.59 15.28
N ASP A 222 4.72 1.72 15.80
CA ASP A 222 4.83 0.27 15.64
C ASP A 222 3.99 -0.18 14.45
N ALA A 223 4.66 -0.52 13.35
CA ALA A 223 4.07 -1.09 12.14
C ALA A 223 4.45 -2.57 11.96
N ALA A 224 4.99 -3.21 12.99
CA ALA A 224 5.33 -4.63 12.92
C ALA A 224 4.08 -5.50 12.88
N MET A 225 4.01 -6.41 11.92
CA MET A 225 2.91 -7.35 11.82
C MET A 225 2.94 -8.35 12.98
N GLY A 226 1.79 -8.60 13.58
CA GLY A 226 1.58 -9.77 14.45
C GLY A 226 1.46 -9.52 15.95
N SER A 227 1.56 -8.27 16.49
CA SER A 227 1.34 -8.06 17.93
C SER A 227 0.93 -6.61 18.24
N GLU A 228 -0.29 -6.40 18.72
CA GLU A 228 -0.77 -5.10 19.19
C GLU A 228 -0.01 -4.55 20.40
N ALA A 229 0.60 -5.42 21.21
CA ALA A 229 1.33 -5.04 22.42
C ALA A 229 2.85 -4.89 22.22
N GLY A 230 3.38 -5.28 21.06
CA GLY A 230 4.81 -5.51 20.82
C GLY A 230 5.75 -4.37 21.23
N ALA A 231 5.59 -3.19 20.62
CA ALA A 231 6.47 -2.05 20.94
C ALA A 231 6.19 -1.46 22.33
N ARG A 232 4.92 -1.40 22.72
CA ARG A 232 4.55 -0.84 24.02
C ARG A 232 5.16 -1.64 25.17
N GLU A 233 5.10 -2.96 25.11
CA GLU A 233 5.74 -3.83 26.10
C GLU A 233 7.28 -3.75 26.04
N LEU A 234 7.83 -3.78 24.80
CA LEU A 234 9.27 -3.72 24.58
C LEU A 234 9.90 -2.46 25.21
N PHE A 235 9.21 -1.31 25.08
CA PHE A 235 9.73 -0.02 25.54
C PHE A 235 9.23 0.40 26.93
N ALA A 236 8.29 -0.30 27.56
CA ALA A 236 7.63 0.10 28.82
C ALA A 236 8.59 0.55 29.94
N ARG A 237 9.75 -0.10 30.06
CA ARG A 237 10.76 0.21 31.11
C ARG A 237 11.63 1.44 30.81
N PHE A 238 11.62 1.95 29.58
CA PHE A 238 12.48 3.06 29.15
C PHE A 238 11.77 4.42 29.27
N THR A 239 11.35 4.75 30.51
CA THR A 239 10.58 5.97 30.81
C THR A 239 11.34 7.29 30.55
N THR A 240 12.66 7.22 30.33
CA THR A 240 13.48 8.38 29.89
C THR A 240 13.28 8.71 28.41
N VAL A 241 12.73 7.78 27.60
CA VAL A 241 12.40 8.04 26.20
C VAL A 241 11.13 8.89 26.15
N PRO A 242 11.13 10.07 25.49
CA PRO A 242 9.98 10.96 25.45
C PRO A 242 8.68 10.27 24.98
N ALA A 243 8.76 9.46 23.93
CA ALA A 243 7.60 8.72 23.41
C ALA A 243 6.97 7.79 24.47
N VAL A 244 7.77 7.17 25.32
CA VAL A 244 7.30 6.27 26.39
C VAL A 244 6.70 7.06 27.55
N ARG A 245 7.43 8.09 28.01
CA ARG A 245 6.99 8.97 29.09
C ARG A 245 5.64 9.63 28.78
N ASP A 246 5.47 10.09 27.54
CA ASP A 246 4.31 10.87 27.10
C ASP A 246 3.19 9.99 26.50
N GLY A 247 3.30 8.64 26.59
CA GLY A 247 2.31 7.69 26.11
C GLY A 247 2.15 7.65 24.58
N ARG A 248 3.20 8.04 23.83
CA ARG A 248 3.18 8.18 22.37
C ARG A 248 3.84 7.00 21.64
N VAL A 249 3.64 5.81 22.17
CA VAL A 249 3.93 4.54 21.46
C VAL A 249 2.64 4.10 20.81
N VAL A 250 2.54 4.27 19.50
CA VAL A 250 1.32 4.08 18.69
C VAL A 250 1.49 2.86 17.80
N THR A 251 0.58 1.91 17.88
CA THR A 251 0.52 0.77 16.96
C THR A 251 -0.36 1.13 15.77
N LEU A 252 0.18 0.97 14.57
CA LEU A 252 -0.55 1.13 13.33
C LEU A 252 -0.53 -0.22 12.59
N THR A 253 -1.61 -0.97 12.74
CA THR A 253 -1.78 -2.31 12.11
C THR A 253 -2.27 -2.23 10.67
N ASP A 254 -2.49 -1.03 10.14
CA ASP A 254 -2.95 -0.85 8.77
C ASP A 254 -1.84 -1.28 7.78
N GLU A 255 -2.12 -2.35 7.06
CA GLU A 255 -1.19 -2.90 6.06
C GLU A 255 -0.83 -1.90 4.95
N THR A 256 -1.60 -0.81 4.76
CA THR A 256 -1.28 0.24 3.78
C THR A 256 0.06 0.91 4.07
N LEU A 257 0.52 0.92 5.34
CA LEU A 257 1.84 1.44 5.71
C LEU A 257 2.99 0.68 5.07
N LEU A 258 2.81 -0.60 4.78
CA LEU A 258 3.83 -1.48 4.21
C LEU A 258 3.56 -1.82 2.74
N ARG A 259 2.47 -1.30 2.14
CA ARG A 259 2.07 -1.53 0.75
C ARG A 259 2.23 -0.27 -0.09
N ALA A 260 3.16 -0.30 -1.02
CA ALA A 260 3.37 0.79 -1.98
C ALA A 260 2.31 0.74 -3.09
N GLY A 261 1.12 1.23 -2.81
CA GLY A 261 -0.02 1.19 -3.73
C GLY A 261 -0.79 2.51 -3.76
N PRO A 262 -1.94 2.56 -4.44
CA PRO A 262 -2.77 3.78 -4.56
C PRO A 262 -3.29 4.31 -3.22
N ARG A 263 -3.21 3.51 -2.15
CA ARG A 263 -3.65 3.86 -0.79
C ARG A 263 -2.56 4.47 0.09
N VAL A 264 -1.39 4.83 -0.45
CA VAL A 264 -0.33 5.50 0.33
C VAL A 264 -0.77 6.83 0.98
N PRO A 265 -1.77 7.60 0.46
CA PRO A 265 -2.30 8.76 1.17
C PRO A 265 -3.00 8.41 2.49
N GLU A 266 -3.67 7.26 2.56
CA GLU A 266 -4.27 6.76 3.81
C GLU A 266 -3.20 6.43 4.84
N ALA A 267 -2.12 5.78 4.41
CA ALA A 267 -0.95 5.51 5.24
C ALA A 267 -0.30 6.81 5.76
N ALA A 268 -0.09 7.79 4.88
CA ALA A 268 0.43 9.11 5.27
C ALA A 268 -0.50 9.82 6.27
N ALA A 269 -1.81 9.74 6.07
CA ALA A 269 -2.80 10.34 6.97
C ALA A 269 -2.82 9.64 8.34
N ALA A 270 -2.64 8.31 8.38
CA ALA A 270 -2.52 7.56 9.64
C ALA A 270 -1.25 7.96 10.40
N LEU A 271 -0.12 8.08 9.71
CA LEU A 271 1.13 8.59 10.28
C LEU A 271 0.97 10.02 10.80
N ALA A 272 0.36 10.92 10.02
CA ALA A 272 0.14 12.30 10.42
C ALA A 272 -0.73 12.41 11.69
N ARG A 273 -1.78 11.58 11.82
CA ARG A 273 -2.59 11.51 13.06
C ARG A 273 -1.79 10.98 14.25
N ALA A 274 -0.93 9.99 14.05
CA ALA A 274 -0.08 9.45 15.10
C ALA A 274 0.98 10.45 15.55
N ILE A 275 1.55 11.21 14.62
CA ILE A 275 2.61 12.19 14.87
C ILE A 275 2.02 13.50 15.40
N HIS A 276 0.92 13.98 14.83
CA HIS A 276 0.29 15.29 15.11
C HIS A 276 -1.22 15.14 15.36
N PRO A 277 -1.65 14.45 16.43
CA PRO A 277 -3.08 14.26 16.71
C PRO A 277 -3.83 15.60 16.84
N GLU A 278 -3.17 16.66 17.28
CA GLU A 278 -3.71 18.01 17.40
C GLU A 278 -4.19 18.59 16.05
N ALA A 279 -3.58 18.22 14.94
CA ALA A 279 -4.01 18.67 13.62
C ALA A 279 -5.33 18.03 13.16
N PHE A 280 -5.82 17.01 13.87
CA PHE A 280 -7.00 16.21 13.50
C PHE A 280 -8.08 16.23 14.59
N ALA A 281 -7.86 16.96 15.71
CA ALA A 281 -8.81 17.17 16.78
C ALA A 281 -9.74 18.34 16.39
N GLY A 282 -10.65 18.10 15.43
CA GLY A 282 -11.60 19.10 14.96
C GLY A 282 -12.81 18.45 14.34
#